data_da2c6fc74f93a3a0e49970ef9eb72696
#
_entry.id   da2c6fc74f93a3a0e49970ef9eb72696
#
_cell.length_a   1.000
_cell.length_b   1.000
_cell.length_c   1.000
_cell.angle_alpha   90.00
_cell.angle_beta   90.00
_cell.angle_gamma   90.00
#
_symmetry.space_group_name_H-M   'P 1'
#
loop_
_entity.id
_entity.type
_entity.pdbx_description
1 polymer ?
#
loop_
_entity_poly.entity_id
_entity_poly.type
_entity_poly.pdbx_seq_one_letter_code
_entity_poly.pdbx_strand_id
1 'polypeptide(L)'
;MLKKIEYILSTEFDAWGVARIEPIDDEIKRLREWLNNGYHGEMQYMARNIEMRANPQELLPDARSMIMVLMNYYPHEWQPTDKPQIAAYAYSNDYHHIVKSKLTSLAEEINKIMPHQYAVFCDSAPVMERAWAVRAGLGWIGRNGMLVNPKFGTFTFIGTLITTLELEPSTPMKNRCGTCKRCIEACPTGAIIEQQTLTPSPSGLPLKQGENIRLFHFSA
;
A
#
# COMPACT_ATOMS: atom_id res chain seq x y z
N MET A 1 16.09 23.41 -2.63
CA MET A 1 16.11 22.15 -3.42
C MET A 1 15.02 21.21 -2.94
N LEU A 2 15.05 20.70 -1.73
CA LEU A 2 14.00 19.83 -1.13
C LEU A 2 12.60 20.44 -1.24
N LYS A 3 12.44 21.74 -0.94
CA LYS A 3 11.15 22.45 -1.07
C LYS A 3 10.51 22.37 -2.47
N LYS A 4 11.30 22.25 -3.55
CA LYS A 4 10.76 22.08 -4.92
C LYS A 4 10.18 20.68 -5.09
N ILE A 5 10.84 19.66 -4.56
CA ILE A 5 10.37 18.27 -4.58
C ILE A 5 9.08 18.13 -3.76
N GLU A 6 9.07 18.67 -2.55
CA GLU A 6 7.89 18.74 -1.68
C GLU A 6 6.71 19.46 -2.34
N TYR A 7 6.99 20.56 -3.04
CA TYR A 7 5.96 21.29 -3.79
C TYR A 7 5.36 20.42 -4.90
N ILE A 8 6.17 19.77 -5.73
CA ILE A 8 5.69 18.89 -6.82
C ILE A 8 4.87 17.73 -6.22
N LEU A 9 5.39 17.07 -5.17
CA LEU A 9 4.68 16.00 -4.49
C LEU A 9 3.31 16.45 -3.97
N SER A 10 3.25 17.63 -3.37
CA SER A 10 2.01 18.18 -2.79
C SER A 10 1.01 18.68 -3.82
N THR A 11 1.46 18.98 -5.05
CA THR A 11 0.56 19.41 -6.15
C THR A 11 0.03 18.24 -6.97
N GLU A 12 0.81 17.16 -7.09
CA GLU A 12 0.50 16.02 -7.97
C GLU A 12 -0.20 14.87 -7.23
N PHE A 13 -0.06 14.79 -5.90
CA PHE A 13 -0.57 13.69 -5.09
C PHE A 13 -1.32 14.21 -3.86
N ASP A 14 -2.33 13.47 -3.42
CA ASP A 14 -3.17 13.82 -2.28
C ASP A 14 -2.46 13.67 -0.93
N ALA A 15 -1.51 12.75 -0.86
CA ALA A 15 -0.58 12.59 0.26
C ALA A 15 0.71 11.94 -0.22
N TRP A 16 1.80 12.22 0.48
CA TRP A 16 3.11 11.61 0.22
C TRP A 16 3.92 11.50 1.51
N GLY A 17 4.90 10.62 1.48
CA GLY A 17 5.86 10.45 2.56
C GLY A 17 7.05 9.63 2.10
N VAL A 18 8.09 9.61 2.91
CA VAL A 18 9.35 8.92 2.63
C VAL A 18 9.56 7.82 3.66
N ALA A 19 9.95 6.64 3.20
CA ALA A 19 10.44 5.56 4.04
C ALA A 19 11.93 5.32 3.73
N ARG A 20 12.72 5.09 4.76
CA ARG A 20 14.08 4.55 4.61
C ARG A 20 13.97 3.09 4.21
N ILE A 21 14.83 2.62 3.30
CA ILE A 21 14.89 1.21 2.94
C ILE A 21 15.64 0.49 4.05
N GLU A 22 14.90 -0.38 4.74
CA GLU A 22 15.36 -1.22 5.85
C GLU A 22 14.70 -2.60 5.70
N PRO A 23 15.24 -3.65 6.34
CA PRO A 23 14.60 -4.96 6.37
C PRO A 23 13.16 -4.86 6.90
N ILE A 24 12.26 -5.61 6.25
CA ILE A 24 10.85 -5.72 6.65
C ILE A 24 10.54 -7.15 7.12
N ASP A 25 11.40 -7.68 7.98
CA ASP A 25 11.42 -9.09 8.41
C ASP A 25 10.09 -9.52 9.03
N ASP A 26 9.48 -8.67 9.85
CA ASP A 26 8.18 -8.96 10.46
C ASP A 26 7.05 -9.11 9.44
N GLU A 27 7.04 -8.27 8.41
CA GLU A 27 6.07 -8.34 7.33
C GLU A 27 6.28 -9.59 6.48
N ILE A 28 7.52 -9.92 6.20
CA ILE A 28 7.88 -11.12 5.44
C ILE A 28 7.59 -12.39 6.22
N LYS A 29 7.87 -12.41 7.52
CA LYS A 29 7.48 -13.53 8.39
C LYS A 29 5.99 -13.78 8.33
N ARG A 30 5.17 -12.74 8.47
CA ARG A 30 3.71 -12.83 8.35
C ARG A 30 3.25 -13.29 6.98
N LEU A 31 3.87 -12.80 5.90
CA LEU A 31 3.57 -13.24 4.54
C LEU A 31 3.84 -14.75 4.40
N ARG A 32 4.98 -15.23 4.90
CA ARG A 32 5.34 -16.66 4.86
C ARG A 32 4.35 -17.51 5.67
N GLU A 33 3.98 -17.07 6.86
CA GLU A 33 2.97 -17.74 7.69
C GLU A 33 1.61 -17.78 7.00
N TRP A 34 1.19 -16.68 6.38
CA TRP A 34 -0.05 -16.59 5.61
C TRP A 34 -0.07 -17.54 4.40
N LEU A 35 1.05 -17.61 3.67
CA LEU A 35 1.23 -18.55 2.56
C LEU A 35 1.21 -20.01 3.04
N ASN A 36 1.95 -20.34 4.11
CA ASN A 36 2.03 -21.69 4.67
C ASN A 36 0.67 -22.20 5.16
N ASN A 37 -0.20 -21.31 5.60
CA ASN A 37 -1.57 -21.64 6.00
C ASN A 37 -2.54 -21.73 4.81
N GLY A 38 -2.07 -21.56 3.57
CA GLY A 38 -2.90 -21.63 2.37
C GLY A 38 -3.88 -20.46 2.22
N TYR A 39 -3.72 -19.38 2.99
CA TYR A 39 -4.65 -18.24 2.99
C TYR A 39 -4.63 -17.44 1.69
N HIS A 40 -3.64 -17.65 0.84
CA HIS A 40 -3.55 -17.04 -0.49
C HIS A 40 -4.50 -17.68 -1.52
N GLY A 41 -5.11 -18.84 -1.21
CA GLY A 41 -6.02 -19.53 -2.13
C GLY A 41 -5.37 -19.76 -3.49
N GLU A 42 -6.00 -19.28 -4.56
CA GLU A 42 -5.48 -19.39 -5.94
C GLU A 42 -4.45 -18.30 -6.30
N MET A 43 -4.17 -17.35 -5.42
CA MET A 43 -3.23 -16.26 -5.67
C MET A 43 -1.76 -16.71 -5.58
N GLN A 44 -1.36 -17.68 -6.41
CA GLN A 44 0.00 -18.25 -6.41
C GLN A 44 1.10 -17.21 -6.67
N TYR A 45 0.76 -16.07 -7.29
CA TYR A 45 1.71 -14.98 -7.50
C TYR A 45 2.20 -14.35 -6.17
N MET A 46 1.46 -14.50 -5.08
CA MET A 46 1.88 -14.04 -3.75
C MET A 46 3.06 -14.83 -3.20
N ALA A 47 3.20 -16.10 -3.59
CA ALA A 47 4.33 -16.94 -3.22
C ALA A 47 5.59 -16.69 -4.07
N ARG A 48 5.46 -15.92 -5.17
CA ARG A 48 6.59 -15.60 -6.04
C ARG A 48 7.32 -14.36 -5.55
N ASN A 49 8.61 -14.30 -5.85
CA ASN A 49 9.46 -13.12 -5.63
C ASN A 49 9.44 -12.62 -4.17
N ILE A 50 9.40 -13.54 -3.18
CA ILE A 50 9.38 -13.18 -1.77
C ILE A 50 10.65 -12.39 -1.40
N GLU A 51 11.81 -12.74 -1.95
CA GLU A 51 13.06 -12.04 -1.68
C GLU A 51 13.04 -10.59 -2.21
N MET A 52 12.48 -10.36 -3.41
CA MET A 52 12.27 -8.99 -3.91
C MET A 52 11.28 -8.20 -3.04
N ARG A 53 10.27 -8.88 -2.46
CA ARG A 53 9.34 -8.24 -1.51
C ARG A 53 10.03 -7.89 -0.20
N ALA A 54 10.97 -8.73 0.24
CA ALA A 54 11.74 -8.54 1.46
C ALA A 54 12.78 -7.43 1.31
N ASN A 55 13.41 -7.38 0.14
CA ASN A 55 14.52 -6.46 -0.13
C ASN A 55 14.29 -5.65 -1.40
N PRO A 56 13.85 -4.38 -1.29
CA PRO A 56 13.69 -3.50 -2.45
C PRO A 56 14.96 -3.25 -3.26
N GLN A 57 16.15 -3.52 -2.73
CA GLN A 57 17.41 -3.42 -3.47
C GLN A 57 17.55 -4.48 -4.57
N GLU A 58 16.77 -5.56 -4.53
CA GLU A 58 16.62 -6.51 -5.63
C GLU A 58 15.86 -5.90 -6.84
N LEU A 59 15.07 -4.84 -6.60
CA LEU A 59 14.36 -4.10 -7.65
C LEU A 59 15.17 -2.91 -8.16
N LEU A 60 15.94 -2.30 -7.29
CA LEU A 60 16.85 -1.18 -7.62
C LEU A 60 18.11 -1.31 -6.76
N PRO A 61 19.26 -1.71 -7.32
CA PRO A 61 20.53 -1.73 -6.60
C PRO A 61 20.85 -0.36 -5.97
N ASP A 62 21.49 -0.38 -4.80
CA ASP A 62 21.85 0.81 -4.02
C ASP A 62 20.67 1.72 -3.62
N ALA A 63 19.45 1.22 -3.67
CA ALA A 63 18.28 1.95 -3.21
C ALA A 63 18.40 2.29 -1.71
N ARG A 64 18.11 3.56 -1.36
CA ARG A 64 18.21 4.08 0.02
C ARG A 64 16.88 4.57 0.57
N SER A 65 16.03 5.11 -0.29
CA SER A 65 14.74 5.65 0.12
C SER A 65 13.63 5.22 -0.81
N MET A 66 12.43 5.24 -0.27
CA MET A 66 11.20 4.96 -0.99
C MET A 66 10.23 6.11 -0.76
N ILE A 67 9.88 6.83 -1.83
CA ILE A 67 8.82 7.84 -1.80
C ILE A 67 7.51 7.12 -2.06
N MET A 68 6.61 7.19 -1.09
CA MET A 68 5.27 6.65 -1.18
C MET A 68 4.27 7.77 -1.41
N VAL A 69 3.32 7.56 -2.32
CA VAL A 69 2.28 8.54 -2.62
C VAL A 69 0.89 7.92 -2.54
N LEU A 70 -0.11 8.75 -2.25
CA LEU A 70 -1.52 8.38 -2.29
C LEU A 70 -2.25 9.26 -3.30
N MET A 71 -3.14 8.62 -4.08
CA MET A 71 -4.13 9.30 -4.91
C MET A 71 -5.52 8.84 -4.49
N ASN A 72 -6.37 9.79 -4.11
CA ASN A 72 -7.72 9.52 -3.67
C ASN A 72 -8.62 9.21 -4.89
N TYR A 73 -9.40 8.13 -4.78
CA TYR A 73 -10.38 7.75 -5.80
C TYR A 73 -11.82 7.77 -5.28
N TYR A 74 -12.07 8.42 -4.15
CA TYR A 74 -13.45 8.55 -3.67
C TYR A 74 -14.28 9.32 -4.71
N PRO A 75 -15.36 8.73 -5.24
CA PRO A 75 -16.10 9.33 -6.32
C PRO A 75 -16.93 10.52 -5.83
N HIS A 76 -17.03 11.55 -6.66
CA HIS A 76 -17.96 12.67 -6.40
C HIS A 76 -19.43 12.22 -6.50
N GLU A 77 -19.68 11.31 -7.44
CA GLU A 77 -21.00 10.73 -7.67
C GLU A 77 -20.91 9.22 -7.69
N TRP A 78 -21.85 8.56 -7.01
CA TRP A 78 -21.95 7.11 -7.00
C TRP A 78 -22.85 6.63 -8.14
N GLN A 79 -22.60 5.42 -8.61
CA GLN A 79 -23.49 4.78 -9.59
C GLN A 79 -24.91 4.66 -9.00
N PRO A 80 -25.97 4.81 -9.85
CA PRO A 80 -27.33 4.53 -9.44
C PRO A 80 -27.49 3.11 -8.91
N THR A 81 -28.15 2.96 -7.77
CA THR A 81 -28.28 1.68 -7.05
C THR A 81 -29.17 0.65 -7.76
N ASP A 82 -29.96 1.09 -8.75
CA ASP A 82 -30.82 0.26 -9.59
C ASP A 82 -30.08 -0.39 -10.78
N LYS A 83 -28.77 -0.12 -10.92
CA LYS A 83 -27.93 -0.67 -11.98
C LYS A 83 -26.83 -1.60 -11.41
N PRO A 84 -26.25 -2.50 -12.24
CA PRO A 84 -25.11 -3.28 -11.84
C PRO A 84 -23.98 -2.36 -11.33
N GLN A 85 -23.40 -2.73 -10.20
CA GLN A 85 -22.36 -1.93 -9.54
C GLN A 85 -20.97 -2.43 -9.92
N ILE A 86 -20.07 -1.52 -10.28
CA ILE A 86 -18.64 -1.78 -10.36
C ILE A 86 -17.94 -1.12 -9.17
N ALA A 87 -16.75 -1.60 -8.84
CA ALA A 87 -15.98 -1.03 -7.73
C ALA A 87 -15.57 0.42 -8.03
N ALA A 88 -15.64 1.29 -7.03
CA ALA A 88 -15.35 2.72 -7.19
C ALA A 88 -13.97 3.03 -7.79
N TYR A 89 -12.97 2.19 -7.51
CA TYR A 89 -11.64 2.36 -8.08
C TYR A 89 -11.60 2.24 -9.61
N ALA A 90 -12.61 1.61 -10.21
CA ALA A 90 -12.71 1.38 -11.65
C ALA A 90 -13.58 2.43 -12.38
N TYR A 91 -13.98 3.53 -11.71
CA TYR A 91 -14.81 4.58 -12.34
C TYR A 91 -14.04 5.46 -13.33
N SER A 92 -12.73 5.47 -13.25
CA SER A 92 -11.87 6.31 -14.09
C SER A 92 -10.98 5.47 -15.01
N ASN A 93 -10.09 6.15 -15.74
CA ASN A 93 -9.03 5.51 -16.50
C ASN A 93 -8.13 4.66 -15.60
N ASP A 94 -7.39 3.72 -16.22
CA ASP A 94 -6.48 2.83 -15.51
C ASP A 94 -5.47 3.62 -14.65
N TYR A 95 -5.66 3.53 -13.34
CA TYR A 95 -4.85 4.25 -12.35
C TYR A 95 -3.39 3.80 -12.34
N HIS A 96 -3.09 2.56 -12.75
CA HIS A 96 -1.70 2.09 -12.85
C HIS A 96 -0.88 2.98 -13.80
N HIS A 97 -1.46 3.35 -14.95
CA HIS A 97 -0.82 4.25 -15.89
C HIS A 97 -0.71 5.67 -15.35
N ILE A 98 -1.78 6.16 -14.73
CA ILE A 98 -1.82 7.53 -14.20
C ILE A 98 -0.77 7.70 -13.09
N VAL A 99 -0.76 6.81 -12.11
CA VAL A 99 0.16 6.87 -10.96
C VAL A 99 1.61 6.73 -11.42
N LYS A 100 1.89 5.72 -12.28
CA LYS A 100 3.25 5.50 -12.79
C LYS A 100 3.74 6.68 -13.63
N SER A 101 2.91 7.24 -14.50
CA SER A 101 3.27 8.42 -15.33
C SER A 101 3.64 9.62 -14.46
N LYS A 102 2.81 9.94 -13.45
CA LYS A 102 3.08 11.03 -12.51
C LYS A 102 4.37 10.79 -11.71
N LEU A 103 4.59 9.57 -11.21
CA LEU A 103 5.82 9.21 -10.49
C LEU A 103 7.06 9.27 -11.38
N THR A 104 6.96 8.86 -12.64
CA THR A 104 8.06 8.96 -13.60
C THR A 104 8.41 10.42 -13.86
N SER A 105 7.41 11.26 -14.14
CA SER A 105 7.63 12.70 -14.34
C SER A 105 8.26 13.36 -13.10
N LEU A 106 7.81 13.00 -11.90
CA LEU A 106 8.42 13.45 -10.65
C LEU A 106 9.89 13.03 -10.55
N ALA A 107 10.19 11.75 -10.81
CA ALA A 107 11.55 11.23 -10.74
C ALA A 107 12.49 11.93 -11.75
N GLU A 108 12.01 12.20 -12.96
CA GLU A 108 12.75 12.96 -13.98
C GLU A 108 13.02 14.40 -13.53
N GLU A 109 12.06 15.08 -12.92
CA GLU A 109 12.27 16.42 -12.37
C GLU A 109 13.27 16.42 -11.22
N ILE A 110 13.22 15.41 -10.35
CA ILE A 110 14.23 15.22 -9.29
C ILE A 110 15.60 14.97 -9.92
N ASN A 111 15.68 14.11 -10.94
CA ASN A 111 16.92 13.74 -11.59
C ASN A 111 17.65 14.93 -12.25
N LYS A 112 16.90 15.92 -12.74
CA LYS A 112 17.47 17.19 -13.25
C LYS A 112 18.18 18.00 -12.17
N ILE A 113 17.82 17.82 -10.91
CA ILE A 113 18.34 18.56 -9.76
C ILE A 113 19.40 17.75 -9.02
N MET A 114 19.12 16.48 -8.83
CA MET A 114 19.95 15.49 -8.13
C MET A 114 19.99 14.20 -8.95
N PRO A 115 21.04 13.97 -9.75
CA PRO A 115 21.18 12.74 -10.52
C PRO A 115 21.07 11.50 -9.62
N HIS A 116 20.17 10.57 -9.97
CA HIS A 116 19.91 9.35 -9.21
C HIS A 116 19.33 8.26 -10.10
N GLN A 117 19.39 7.03 -9.62
CA GLN A 117 18.63 5.93 -10.20
C GLN A 117 17.29 5.81 -9.49
N TYR A 118 16.26 5.39 -10.22
CA TYR A 118 14.92 5.22 -9.69
C TYR A 118 14.14 4.10 -10.38
N ALA A 119 13.15 3.58 -9.68
CA ALA A 119 12.15 2.66 -10.22
C ALA A 119 10.77 3.03 -9.67
N VAL A 120 9.72 2.98 -10.53
CA VAL A 120 8.34 3.34 -10.16
C VAL A 120 7.42 2.14 -10.26
N PHE A 121 6.54 2.00 -9.27
CA PHE A 121 5.63 0.90 -9.17
C PHE A 121 4.24 1.36 -8.71
N CYS A 122 3.23 0.59 -9.09
CA CYS A 122 1.86 0.69 -8.61
C CYS A 122 1.23 -0.69 -8.79
N ASP A 123 0.88 -1.37 -7.72
CA ASP A 123 0.28 -2.71 -7.59
C ASP A 123 1.03 -3.87 -8.27
N SER A 124 1.47 -3.71 -9.49
CA SER A 124 1.95 -4.80 -10.38
C SER A 124 3.37 -5.29 -10.12
N ALA A 125 3.99 -4.93 -8.99
CA ALA A 125 5.36 -5.30 -8.64
C ALA A 125 5.43 -6.08 -7.30
N PRO A 126 6.52 -6.83 -7.06
CA PRO A 126 6.73 -7.49 -5.77
C PRO A 126 7.17 -6.50 -4.68
N VAL A 127 6.38 -5.48 -4.43
CA VAL A 127 6.56 -4.48 -3.38
C VAL A 127 5.46 -4.64 -2.34
N MET A 128 5.82 -4.59 -1.07
CA MET A 128 4.85 -4.59 0.05
C MET A 128 4.32 -3.16 0.27
N GLU A 129 3.62 -2.59 -0.74
CA GLU A 129 3.27 -1.17 -0.81
C GLU A 129 2.57 -0.65 0.45
N ARG A 130 1.61 -1.40 1.00
CA ARG A 130 0.91 -1.00 2.23
C ARG A 130 1.86 -0.89 3.43
N ALA A 131 2.80 -1.82 3.56
CA ALA A 131 3.78 -1.80 4.65
C ALA A 131 4.71 -0.57 4.51
N TRP A 132 5.16 -0.29 3.30
CA TRP A 132 5.99 0.88 3.02
C TRP A 132 5.24 2.20 3.19
N ALA A 133 3.96 2.25 2.80
CA ALA A 133 3.11 3.42 3.04
C ALA A 133 2.92 3.72 4.53
N VAL A 134 2.82 2.69 5.39
CA VAL A 134 2.80 2.87 6.86
C VAL A 134 4.13 3.45 7.35
N ARG A 135 5.26 2.91 6.89
CA ARG A 135 6.60 3.41 7.26
C ARG A 135 6.83 4.84 6.77
N ALA A 136 6.25 5.20 5.62
CA ALA A 136 6.25 6.56 5.08
C ALA A 136 5.26 7.51 5.77
N GLY A 137 4.57 7.07 6.83
CA GLY A 137 3.67 7.93 7.60
C GLY A 137 2.35 8.27 6.90
N LEU A 138 1.91 7.48 5.91
CA LEU A 138 0.69 7.76 5.13
C LEU A 138 -0.59 7.24 5.79
N GLY A 139 -0.48 6.50 6.87
CA GLY A 139 -1.61 5.94 7.58
C GLY A 139 -1.22 4.73 8.42
N TRP A 140 -2.20 3.91 8.69
CA TRP A 140 -2.02 2.64 9.42
C TRP A 140 -2.79 1.52 8.73
N ILE A 141 -2.46 0.27 9.02
CA ILE A 141 -3.25 -0.85 8.54
C ILE A 141 -4.47 -1.05 9.45
N GLY A 142 -5.65 -0.94 8.84
CA GLY A 142 -6.92 -1.18 9.50
C GLY A 142 -7.18 -2.66 9.78
N ARG A 143 -8.21 -2.95 10.59
CA ARG A 143 -8.67 -4.34 10.85
C ARG A 143 -9.14 -5.05 9.58
N ASN A 144 -9.47 -4.31 8.53
CA ASN A 144 -9.81 -4.82 7.19
C ASN A 144 -8.59 -5.14 6.32
N GLY A 145 -7.37 -4.97 6.84
CA GLY A 145 -6.13 -5.21 6.08
C GLY A 145 -5.77 -4.11 5.07
N MET A 146 -6.57 -3.04 4.99
CA MET A 146 -6.30 -1.91 4.08
C MET A 146 -5.47 -0.84 4.77
N LEU A 147 -4.72 -0.05 3.98
CA LEU A 147 -4.15 1.21 4.47
C LEU A 147 -5.29 2.18 4.75
N VAL A 148 -5.31 2.75 5.95
CA VAL A 148 -6.29 3.77 6.35
C VAL A 148 -5.56 5.10 6.52
N ASN A 149 -5.85 6.04 5.65
CA ASN A 149 -5.37 7.42 5.78
C ASN A 149 -6.38 8.26 6.58
N PRO A 150 -5.95 9.14 7.49
CA PRO A 150 -6.87 9.92 8.32
C PRO A 150 -7.79 10.87 7.54
N LYS A 151 -7.40 11.31 6.35
CA LYS A 151 -8.17 12.23 5.50
C LYS A 151 -9.02 11.49 4.47
N PHE A 152 -8.46 10.44 3.85
CA PHE A 152 -9.07 9.77 2.67
C PHE A 152 -9.64 8.39 3.00
N GLY A 153 -9.52 7.91 4.24
CA GLY A 153 -9.94 6.56 4.61
C GLY A 153 -9.15 5.50 3.84
N THR A 154 -9.85 4.55 3.22
CA THR A 154 -9.26 3.46 2.42
C THR A 154 -9.38 3.70 0.90
N PHE A 155 -9.92 4.83 0.48
CA PHE A 155 -10.16 5.15 -0.93
C PHE A 155 -8.91 5.78 -1.57
N THR A 156 -7.78 5.09 -1.50
CA THR A 156 -6.51 5.59 -2.03
C THR A 156 -5.77 4.53 -2.84
N PHE A 157 -5.30 4.91 -4.02
CA PHE A 157 -4.25 4.18 -4.72
C PHE A 157 -2.92 4.49 -4.08
N ILE A 158 -2.03 3.50 -4.06
CA ILE A 158 -0.68 3.64 -3.52
C ILE A 158 0.30 3.61 -4.69
N GLY A 159 1.17 4.61 -4.76
CA GLY A 159 2.27 4.63 -5.71
C GLY A 159 3.60 4.60 -4.98
N THR A 160 4.60 3.99 -5.61
CA THR A 160 5.92 3.77 -5.04
C THR A 160 6.99 4.25 -6.01
N LEU A 161 7.89 5.10 -5.53
CA LEU A 161 9.13 5.46 -6.21
C LEU A 161 10.31 5.06 -5.32
N ILE A 162 11.07 4.06 -5.76
CA ILE A 162 12.32 3.64 -5.13
C ILE A 162 13.44 4.50 -5.71
N THR A 163 14.37 4.97 -4.88
CA THR A 163 15.47 5.84 -5.31
C THR A 163 16.77 5.55 -4.57
N THR A 164 17.89 5.82 -5.25
CA THR A 164 19.23 5.79 -4.64
C THR A 164 19.54 7.04 -3.81
N LEU A 165 18.65 8.05 -3.81
CA LEU A 165 18.79 9.20 -2.93
C LEU A 165 18.55 8.81 -1.48
N GLU A 166 19.34 9.36 -0.58
CA GLU A 166 19.09 9.32 0.86
C GLU A 166 18.24 10.52 1.25
N LEU A 167 16.97 10.25 1.55
CA LEU A 167 15.97 11.26 1.92
C LEU A 167 15.59 11.11 3.39
N GLU A 168 15.25 12.22 4.02
CA GLU A 168 14.77 12.19 5.41
C GLU A 168 13.45 11.44 5.51
N PRO A 169 13.36 10.39 6.35
CA PRO A 169 12.15 9.59 6.45
C PRO A 169 11.05 10.32 7.21
N SER A 170 9.82 10.11 6.79
CA SER A 170 8.62 10.57 7.48
C SER A 170 8.38 9.78 8.77
N THR A 171 7.69 10.38 9.73
CA THR A 171 7.32 9.70 10.98
C THR A 171 6.10 8.79 10.77
N PRO A 172 6.16 7.49 11.05
CA PRO A 172 5.02 6.59 10.97
C PRO A 172 3.87 6.99 11.90
N MET A 173 2.64 6.78 11.43
CA MET A 173 1.44 7.07 12.22
C MET A 173 1.10 5.91 13.17
N LYS A 174 0.58 6.23 14.36
CA LYS A 174 0.00 5.24 15.26
C LYS A 174 -1.31 4.70 14.70
N ASN A 175 -1.59 3.42 14.94
CA ASN A 175 -2.89 2.84 14.62
C ASN A 175 -4.02 3.52 15.40
N ARG A 176 -5.09 3.93 14.71
CA ARG A 176 -6.23 4.64 15.27
C ARG A 176 -7.54 3.85 15.21
N CYS A 177 -7.49 2.55 14.91
CA CYS A 177 -8.69 1.71 14.95
C CYS A 177 -9.31 1.63 16.35
N GLY A 178 -8.48 1.59 17.41
CA GLY A 178 -8.97 1.51 18.79
C GLY A 178 -10.01 0.41 18.96
N THR A 179 -11.19 0.74 19.47
CA THR A 179 -12.33 -0.16 19.66
C THR A 179 -13.27 -0.25 18.45
N CYS A 180 -13.00 0.45 17.34
CA CYS A 180 -13.85 0.47 16.17
C CYS A 180 -13.93 -0.91 15.50
N LYS A 181 -15.15 -1.38 15.21
CA LYS A 181 -15.45 -2.68 14.56
C LYS A 181 -16.25 -2.53 13.25
N ARG A 182 -16.42 -1.33 12.72
CA ARG A 182 -17.28 -1.04 11.55
C ARG A 182 -17.01 -1.93 10.35
N CYS A 183 -15.73 -2.17 10.00
CA CYS A 183 -15.36 -3.02 8.87
C CYS A 183 -15.68 -4.51 9.11
N ILE A 184 -15.62 -4.97 10.36
CA ILE A 184 -15.96 -6.34 10.76
C ILE A 184 -17.47 -6.53 10.64
N GLU A 185 -18.24 -5.62 11.25
CA GLU A 185 -19.72 -5.65 11.27
C GLU A 185 -20.33 -5.50 9.87
N ALA A 186 -19.70 -4.69 9.02
CA ALA A 186 -20.15 -4.46 7.63
C ALA A 186 -19.71 -5.56 6.66
N CYS A 187 -18.90 -6.54 7.08
CA CYS A 187 -18.43 -7.59 6.17
C CYS A 187 -19.56 -8.59 5.86
N PRO A 188 -20.09 -8.64 4.62
CA PRO A 188 -21.28 -9.43 4.33
C PRO A 188 -21.05 -10.94 4.41
N THR A 189 -19.81 -11.38 4.33
CA THR A 189 -19.42 -12.81 4.38
C THR A 189 -18.78 -13.21 5.71
N GLY A 190 -18.57 -12.24 6.64
CA GLY A 190 -17.85 -12.48 7.88
C GLY A 190 -16.37 -12.82 7.71
N ALA A 191 -15.78 -12.55 6.53
CA ALA A 191 -14.36 -12.85 6.26
C ALA A 191 -13.41 -11.96 7.06
N ILE A 192 -13.86 -10.77 7.48
CA ILE A 192 -13.10 -9.90 8.38
C ILE A 192 -13.46 -10.27 9.80
N ILE A 193 -12.55 -10.93 10.49
CA ILE A 193 -12.76 -11.43 11.84
C ILE A 193 -12.04 -10.57 12.88
N GLU A 194 -12.61 -10.49 14.10
CA GLU A 194 -11.92 -9.86 15.21
C GLU A 194 -10.76 -10.75 15.67
N GLN A 195 -9.54 -10.24 15.60
CA GLN A 195 -8.39 -10.93 16.20
C GLN A 195 -8.48 -10.85 17.72
N GLN A 196 -8.60 -11.99 18.36
CA GLN A 196 -8.35 -12.10 19.80
C GLN A 196 -6.82 -12.07 20.01
N THR A 197 -6.34 -10.99 20.64
CA THR A 197 -4.99 -10.85 21.23
C THR A 197 -3.77 -11.12 20.32
N LEU A 198 -3.63 -10.39 19.23
CA LEU A 198 -2.30 -10.13 18.70
C LEU A 198 -2.14 -8.62 18.57
N THR A 199 -1.05 -8.09 19.09
CA THR A 199 -0.64 -6.70 18.91
C THR A 199 -0.78 -6.32 17.44
N PRO A 200 -1.40 -5.17 17.11
CA PRO A 200 -1.57 -4.77 15.71
C PRO A 200 -0.23 -4.78 15.01
N SER A 201 -0.08 -5.68 14.06
CA SER A 201 1.09 -5.67 13.19
C SER A 201 1.09 -4.41 12.34
N PRO A 202 2.23 -3.75 12.15
CA PRO A 202 2.35 -2.62 11.22
C PRO A 202 1.90 -2.94 9.80
N SER A 203 1.96 -4.21 9.38
CA SER A 203 1.60 -4.66 8.02
C SER A 203 0.15 -5.13 7.85
N GLY A 204 -0.62 -5.28 8.94
CA GLY A 204 -2.06 -5.53 8.90
C GLY A 204 -2.55 -6.81 8.23
N LEU A 205 -1.69 -7.81 8.06
CA LEU A 205 -2.17 -9.12 7.60
C LEU A 205 -2.87 -9.83 8.76
N PRO A 206 -4.15 -10.24 8.63
CA PRO A 206 -4.83 -11.00 9.67
C PRO A 206 -4.22 -12.39 9.78
N LEU A 207 -3.82 -12.77 11.00
CA LEU A 207 -3.41 -14.13 11.31
C LEU A 207 -4.48 -14.75 12.22
N LYS A 208 -5.09 -15.84 11.80
CA LYS A 208 -5.79 -16.78 12.68
C LYS A 208 -5.20 -18.16 12.58
N GLN A 209 -4.99 -18.77 13.73
CA GLN A 209 -4.88 -20.21 13.83
C GLN A 209 -6.29 -20.82 13.73
N GLY A 210 -6.46 -21.67 12.70
CA GLY A 210 -7.53 -22.65 12.63
C GLY A 210 -8.93 -22.08 12.46
N GLU A 211 -9.35 -21.80 11.26
CA GLU A 211 -10.67 -22.08 10.68
C GLU A 211 -10.78 -21.44 9.29
N ASN A 212 -11.52 -22.08 8.41
CA ASN A 212 -11.66 -21.77 6.99
C ASN A 212 -11.93 -20.30 6.70
N ILE A 213 -10.91 -19.54 6.24
CA ILE A 213 -11.11 -18.23 5.64
C ILE A 213 -11.59 -18.48 4.21
N ARG A 214 -12.87 -18.25 3.96
CA ARG A 214 -13.37 -18.13 2.59
C ARG A 214 -12.83 -16.83 2.01
N LEU A 215 -11.84 -16.96 1.14
CA LEU A 215 -11.27 -15.85 0.39
C LEU A 215 -12.29 -15.28 -0.58
N PHE A 216 -12.40 -13.96 -0.63
CA PHE A 216 -13.10 -13.29 -1.70
C PHE A 216 -12.39 -13.56 -3.01
N HIS A 217 -13.10 -14.13 -3.98
CA HIS A 217 -12.74 -14.03 -5.37
C HIS A 217 -12.89 -12.57 -5.81
N PHE A 218 -11.80 -11.86 -5.92
CA PHE A 218 -11.76 -10.72 -6.82
C PHE A 218 -11.51 -11.28 -8.21
N SER A 219 -12.58 -11.50 -8.97
CA SER A 219 -12.46 -11.64 -10.41
C SER A 219 -11.90 -10.33 -10.94
N ALA A 220 -10.80 -10.44 -11.69
CA ALA A 220 -10.15 -9.34 -12.38
C ALA A 220 -11.10 -8.69 -13.39
#